data_2fed14139fc3376bca9562b95a0b8b83
#
_entry.id   2fed14139fc3376bca9562b95a0b8b83
#
_cell.length_a   1.000
_cell.length_b   1.000
_cell.length_c   1.000
_cell.angle_alpha   90.00
_cell.angle_beta   90.00
_cell.angle_gamma   90.00
#
_symmetry.space_group_name_H-M   'P 1'
#
loop_
_entity.id
_entity.type
_entity.pdbx_description
1 polymer ?
#
loop_
_entity_poly.entity_id
_entity_poly.type
_entity_poly.pdbx_seq_one_letter_code
_entity_poly.pdbx_strand_id
1 'polypeptide(L)'
;GAAPPQDKQKVIFVTYVIAALEITWLFVQFSITPYLAKRLGFDTLWFGYLQTTVGIIQLLGGPIFGRFADLFGARAALSLSCLASVVYYSLLALANSTTMLFIHKFPVVFMHSLPGTQMVVADLTEPERRADALAKLGLCFGIGMIMGSSLGGTLSTQYGEHFAACVAAVGSFVSLLLVLKFIPQHTKTQSSQDHNNGRSIFNLGNIARLMKFPGVMKIFSVKLVSGLPSGIFQVMFSIIAMNFFHLEAAHNGYLMAYIGVVQMFIQGAVIGRLTSRYSEKSLLLLAVAMASFVGLTQAFMASVLQFCIVVIPMMFSLSVFNVITDSMLTKSVPSSDTGTMMGLCASVQSFMRTVGPTIGGFLYENYGVPSFGFIQFMVNAAVFTFLFLGRRAEEHRD
;
A
#
# COMPACT_ATOMS: atom_id res chain seq x y z
N GLY A 1 -0.98 -12.37 -28.85
CA GLY A 1 0.43 -12.72 -28.81
C GLY A 1 1.18 -11.92 -27.77
N ALA A 2 2.34 -12.43 -27.34
CA ALA A 2 3.18 -11.70 -26.40
C ALA A 2 3.63 -10.37 -27.02
N ALA A 3 3.53 -9.26 -26.26
CA ALA A 3 4.02 -7.97 -26.70
C ALA A 3 5.53 -8.03 -26.92
N PRO A 4 6.07 -7.31 -27.92
CA PRO A 4 7.53 -7.21 -28.10
C PRO A 4 8.20 -6.68 -26.82
N PRO A 5 9.47 -7.04 -26.53
CA PRO A 5 10.15 -6.59 -25.31
C PRO A 5 10.17 -5.09 -25.13
N GLN A 6 10.28 -4.32 -26.21
CA GLN A 6 10.25 -2.86 -26.17
C GLN A 6 8.88 -2.33 -25.73
N ASP A 7 7.79 -2.95 -26.18
CA ASP A 7 6.43 -2.57 -25.78
C ASP A 7 6.18 -2.89 -24.32
N LYS A 8 6.71 -4.00 -23.81
CA LYS A 8 6.61 -4.34 -22.38
C LYS A 8 7.28 -3.28 -21.50
N GLN A 9 8.46 -2.81 -21.87
CA GLN A 9 9.17 -1.77 -21.14
C GLN A 9 8.38 -0.44 -21.15
N LYS A 10 7.80 -0.09 -22.28
CA LYS A 10 6.95 1.10 -22.40
C LYS A 10 5.71 0.99 -21.51
N VAL A 11 5.05 -0.16 -21.52
CA VAL A 11 3.84 -0.39 -20.69
C VAL A 11 4.22 -0.31 -19.21
N ILE A 12 5.32 -0.91 -18.78
CA ILE A 12 5.79 -0.85 -17.40
C ILE A 12 6.08 0.61 -17.00
N PHE A 13 6.77 1.37 -17.85
CA PHE A 13 7.08 2.76 -17.56
C PHE A 13 5.81 3.60 -17.42
N VAL A 14 4.85 3.46 -18.34
CA VAL A 14 3.57 4.16 -18.25
C VAL A 14 2.80 3.76 -16.99
N THR A 15 2.88 2.49 -16.60
CA THR A 15 2.27 2.00 -15.36
C THR A 15 2.85 2.71 -14.13
N TYR A 16 4.15 2.90 -14.09
CA TYR A 16 4.79 3.69 -13.02
C TYR A 16 4.31 5.14 -13.01
N VAL A 17 4.18 5.76 -14.18
CA VAL A 17 3.66 7.13 -14.29
C VAL A 17 2.23 7.22 -13.77
N ILE A 18 1.38 6.28 -14.14
CA ILE A 18 -0.01 6.21 -13.68
C ILE A 18 -0.05 6.04 -12.16
N ALA A 19 0.77 5.15 -11.61
CA ALA A 19 0.85 4.94 -10.17
C ALA A 19 1.27 6.23 -9.45
N ALA A 20 2.31 6.91 -9.92
CA ALA A 20 2.78 8.16 -9.34
C ALA A 20 1.71 9.25 -9.38
N LEU A 21 1.00 9.38 -10.50
CA LEU A 21 -0.08 10.36 -10.65
C LEU A 21 -1.24 10.06 -9.68
N GLU A 22 -1.71 8.82 -9.64
CA GLU A 22 -2.83 8.45 -8.78
C GLU A 22 -2.50 8.62 -7.29
N ILE A 23 -1.28 8.31 -6.89
CA ILE A 23 -0.82 8.55 -5.51
C ILE A 23 -0.72 10.06 -5.24
N THR A 24 -0.27 10.86 -6.21
CA THR A 24 -0.24 12.33 -6.07
C THR A 24 -1.62 12.88 -5.75
N TRP A 25 -2.62 12.51 -6.53
CA TRP A 25 -3.99 12.98 -6.30
C TRP A 25 -4.56 12.49 -4.98
N LEU A 26 -4.23 11.28 -4.57
CA LEU A 26 -4.63 10.73 -3.29
C LEU A 26 -4.07 11.56 -2.12
N PHE A 27 -2.80 11.97 -2.20
CA PHE A 27 -2.18 12.80 -1.17
C PHE A 27 -2.64 14.27 -1.22
N VAL A 28 -3.05 14.77 -2.38
CA VAL A 28 -3.79 16.04 -2.45
C VAL A 28 -5.06 15.95 -1.61
N GLN A 29 -5.83 14.88 -1.77
CA GLN A 29 -7.06 14.65 -1.01
C GLN A 29 -6.77 14.50 0.49
N PHE A 30 -5.73 13.77 0.88
CA PHE A 30 -5.35 13.62 2.29
C PHE A 30 -4.98 14.96 2.93
N SER A 31 -4.44 15.89 2.14
CA SER A 31 -4.08 17.23 2.65
C SER A 31 -5.29 18.11 2.91
N ILE A 32 -6.41 17.89 2.23
CA ILE A 32 -7.57 18.79 2.29
C ILE A 32 -8.75 18.23 3.09
N THR A 33 -8.93 16.92 3.13
CA THR A 33 -10.11 16.29 3.75
C THR A 33 -10.23 16.59 5.25
N PRO A 34 -9.17 16.54 6.09
CA PRO A 34 -9.31 16.87 7.50
C PRO A 34 -9.79 18.30 7.74
N TYR A 35 -9.29 19.26 6.99
CA TYR A 35 -9.68 20.67 7.12
C TYR A 35 -11.10 20.91 6.64
N LEU A 36 -11.48 20.30 5.52
CA LEU A 36 -12.85 20.40 5.00
C LEU A 36 -13.84 19.75 5.97
N ALA A 37 -13.51 18.58 6.50
CA ALA A 37 -14.34 17.89 7.48
C ALA A 37 -14.57 18.75 8.73
N LYS A 38 -13.51 19.35 9.27
CA LYS A 38 -13.58 20.23 10.44
C LYS A 38 -14.46 21.44 10.15
N ARG A 39 -14.30 22.07 8.98
CA ARG A 39 -15.09 23.23 8.58
C ARG A 39 -16.57 22.88 8.39
N LEU A 40 -16.90 21.66 7.98
CA LEU A 40 -18.26 21.17 7.79
C LEU A 40 -18.90 20.63 9.08
N GLY A 41 -18.19 20.69 10.21
CA GLY A 41 -18.75 20.34 11.52
C GLY A 41 -18.43 18.93 12.01
N PHE A 42 -17.50 18.20 11.37
CA PHE A 42 -17.02 16.94 11.93
C PHE A 42 -16.17 17.20 13.17
N ASP A 43 -16.49 16.51 14.26
CA ASP A 43 -15.58 16.38 15.39
C ASP A 43 -14.61 15.20 15.19
N THR A 44 -13.74 14.96 16.16
CA THR A 44 -12.77 13.88 16.10
C THR A 44 -13.44 12.50 15.97
N LEU A 45 -14.57 12.30 16.65
CA LEU A 45 -15.29 11.04 16.63
C LEU A 45 -15.90 10.76 15.25
N TRP A 46 -16.59 11.76 14.66
CA TRP A 46 -17.18 11.61 13.33
C TRP A 46 -16.12 11.45 12.24
N PHE A 47 -14.99 12.14 12.36
CA PHE A 47 -13.86 11.94 11.45
C PHE A 47 -13.31 10.52 11.55
N GLY A 48 -13.25 9.97 12.76
CA GLY A 48 -12.88 8.57 12.99
C GLY A 48 -13.85 7.61 12.31
N TYR A 49 -15.15 7.86 12.38
CA TYR A 49 -16.16 7.06 11.68
C TYR A 49 -15.97 7.10 10.16
N LEU A 50 -15.65 8.28 9.62
CA LEU A 50 -15.36 8.44 8.20
C LEU A 50 -14.17 7.58 7.77
N GLN A 51 -13.08 7.61 8.53
CA GLN A 51 -11.88 6.81 8.25
C GLN A 51 -12.15 5.31 8.36
N THR A 52 -12.90 4.89 9.35
CA THR A 52 -13.29 3.49 9.52
C THR A 52 -14.15 3.01 8.35
N THR A 53 -15.07 3.84 7.88
CA THR A 53 -15.89 3.55 6.70
C THR A 53 -15.02 3.29 5.48
N VAL A 54 -14.02 4.15 5.23
CA VAL A 54 -13.06 3.97 4.14
C VAL A 54 -12.31 2.64 4.29
N GLY A 55 -11.82 2.33 5.48
CA GLY A 55 -11.11 1.09 5.75
C GLY A 55 -11.93 -0.16 5.44
N ILE A 56 -13.20 -0.18 5.86
CA ILE A 56 -14.11 -1.30 5.62
C ILE A 56 -14.40 -1.44 4.13
N ILE A 57 -14.67 -0.35 3.43
CA ILE A 57 -14.97 -0.36 1.99
C ILE A 57 -13.76 -0.89 1.21
N GLN A 58 -12.56 -0.45 1.54
CA GLN A 58 -11.33 -0.94 0.90
C GLN A 58 -11.05 -2.40 1.22
N LEU A 59 -11.30 -2.84 2.44
CA LEU A 59 -11.12 -4.23 2.85
C LEU A 59 -11.98 -5.16 2.01
N LEU A 60 -13.24 -4.81 1.79
CA LEU A 60 -14.16 -5.60 0.99
C LEU A 60 -13.85 -5.49 -0.51
N GLY A 61 -13.46 -4.30 -0.96
CA GLY A 61 -13.25 -4.03 -2.39
C GLY A 61 -11.98 -4.63 -2.96
N GLY A 62 -10.92 -4.81 -2.15
CA GLY A 62 -9.61 -5.26 -2.64
C GLY A 62 -9.64 -6.58 -3.40
N PRO A 63 -10.10 -7.68 -2.80
CA PRO A 63 -10.16 -8.97 -3.48
C PRO A 63 -11.10 -8.98 -4.68
N ILE A 64 -12.23 -8.28 -4.60
CA ILE A 64 -13.19 -8.17 -5.71
C ILE A 64 -12.55 -7.46 -6.89
N PHE A 65 -11.86 -6.35 -6.63
CA PHE A 65 -11.13 -5.60 -7.66
C PHE A 65 -10.02 -6.45 -8.28
N GLY A 66 -9.24 -7.15 -7.45
CA GLY A 66 -8.17 -8.02 -7.94
C GLY A 66 -8.72 -9.13 -8.83
N ARG A 67 -9.84 -9.72 -8.47
CA ARG A 67 -10.52 -10.72 -9.26
C ARG A 67 -11.04 -10.16 -10.57
N PHE A 68 -11.63 -8.96 -10.53
CA PHE A 68 -12.05 -8.25 -11.74
C PHE A 68 -10.87 -8.00 -12.68
N ALA A 69 -9.73 -7.59 -12.14
CA ALA A 69 -8.51 -7.37 -12.93
C ALA A 69 -8.03 -8.64 -13.62
N ASP A 70 -8.05 -9.78 -12.92
CA ASP A 70 -7.66 -11.07 -13.49
C ASP A 70 -8.59 -11.51 -14.61
N LEU A 71 -9.89 -11.28 -14.46
CA LEU A 71 -10.91 -11.75 -15.42
C LEU A 71 -11.04 -10.84 -16.63
N PHE A 72 -11.07 -9.53 -16.42
CA PHE A 72 -11.38 -8.56 -17.47
C PHE A 72 -10.13 -7.83 -18.00
N GLY A 73 -9.01 -8.00 -17.36
CA GLY A 73 -7.73 -7.48 -17.82
C GLY A 73 -7.33 -6.16 -17.21
N ALA A 74 -6.08 -5.79 -17.47
CA ALA A 74 -5.43 -4.63 -16.86
C ALA A 74 -6.08 -3.30 -17.27
N ARG A 75 -6.40 -3.14 -18.56
CA ARG A 75 -7.00 -1.90 -19.05
C ARG A 75 -8.35 -1.65 -18.38
N ALA A 76 -9.21 -2.66 -18.32
CA ALA A 76 -10.54 -2.53 -17.70
C ALA A 76 -10.41 -2.22 -16.20
N ALA A 77 -9.52 -2.90 -15.50
CA ALA A 77 -9.33 -2.72 -14.06
C ALA A 77 -8.80 -1.33 -13.73
N LEU A 78 -7.75 -0.89 -14.41
CA LEU A 78 -7.17 0.43 -14.17
C LEU A 78 -8.10 1.56 -14.62
N SER A 79 -8.86 1.35 -15.71
CA SER A 79 -9.89 2.30 -16.14
C SER A 79 -10.99 2.45 -15.11
N LEU A 80 -11.45 1.34 -14.53
CA LEU A 80 -12.45 1.36 -13.45
C LEU A 80 -11.92 2.12 -12.24
N SER A 81 -10.69 1.86 -11.84
CA SER A 81 -10.07 2.54 -10.69
C SER A 81 -9.92 4.04 -10.95
N CYS A 82 -9.43 4.45 -12.12
CA CYS A 82 -9.27 5.86 -12.46
C CYS A 82 -10.62 6.58 -12.58
N LEU A 83 -11.62 5.93 -13.16
CA LEU A 83 -12.97 6.50 -13.26
C LEU A 83 -13.58 6.67 -11.86
N ALA A 84 -13.42 5.69 -10.98
CA ALA A 84 -13.84 5.79 -9.59
C ALA A 84 -13.14 6.96 -8.88
N SER A 85 -11.85 7.16 -9.14
CA SER A 85 -11.10 8.30 -8.61
C SER A 85 -11.64 9.63 -9.11
N VAL A 86 -11.97 9.74 -10.38
CA VAL A 86 -12.60 10.96 -10.94
C VAL A 86 -13.90 11.27 -10.22
N VAL A 87 -14.76 10.26 -10.02
CA VAL A 87 -16.02 10.42 -9.28
C VAL A 87 -15.75 10.82 -7.83
N TYR A 88 -14.80 10.16 -7.18
CA TYR A 88 -14.41 10.40 -5.80
C TYR A 88 -13.99 11.87 -5.59
N TYR A 89 -13.08 12.38 -6.42
CA TYR A 89 -12.60 13.76 -6.30
C TYR A 89 -13.65 14.78 -6.75
N SER A 90 -14.48 14.45 -7.73
CA SER A 90 -15.58 15.32 -8.16
C SER A 90 -16.62 15.48 -7.05
N LEU A 91 -16.97 14.41 -6.37
CA LEU A 91 -17.87 14.45 -5.23
C LEU A 91 -17.27 15.24 -4.05
N LEU A 92 -15.95 15.12 -3.84
CA LEU A 92 -15.25 15.93 -2.84
C LEU A 92 -15.30 17.42 -3.20
N ALA A 93 -15.12 17.75 -4.48
CA ALA A 93 -15.20 19.14 -4.96
C ALA A 93 -16.58 19.75 -4.74
N LEU A 94 -17.63 18.93 -4.74
CA LEU A 94 -19.01 19.36 -4.53
C LEU A 94 -19.47 19.23 -3.08
N ALA A 95 -18.66 18.68 -2.19
CA ALA A 95 -19.05 18.40 -0.82
C ALA A 95 -19.20 19.70 -0.01
N ASN A 96 -20.40 19.95 0.47
CA ASN A 96 -20.73 21.10 1.32
C ASN A 96 -21.48 20.71 2.60
N SER A 97 -21.60 19.41 2.87
CA SER A 97 -22.25 18.88 4.07
C SER A 97 -21.57 17.62 4.55
N THR A 98 -21.82 17.22 5.80
CA THR A 98 -21.29 15.98 6.37
C THR A 98 -21.77 14.75 5.61
N THR A 99 -23.04 14.73 5.19
CA THR A 99 -23.60 13.64 4.40
C THR A 99 -22.88 13.47 3.08
N MET A 100 -22.56 14.54 2.39
CA MET A 100 -21.83 14.48 1.12
C MET A 100 -20.41 13.97 1.29
N LEU A 101 -19.76 14.25 2.42
CA LEU A 101 -18.44 13.68 2.71
C LEU A 101 -18.49 12.16 2.87
N PHE A 102 -19.54 11.61 3.46
CA PHE A 102 -19.73 10.15 3.52
C PHE A 102 -20.04 9.57 2.13
N ILE A 103 -20.89 10.23 1.37
CA ILE A 103 -21.26 9.77 0.02
C ILE A 103 -20.04 9.72 -0.90
N HIS A 104 -19.17 10.73 -0.83
CA HIS A 104 -17.98 10.76 -1.69
C HIS A 104 -16.98 9.64 -1.39
N LYS A 105 -17.08 8.95 -0.25
CA LYS A 105 -16.21 7.81 0.08
C LYS A 105 -16.61 6.50 -0.60
N PHE A 106 -17.85 6.36 -1.08
CA PHE A 106 -18.30 5.10 -1.69
C PHE A 106 -17.49 4.66 -2.92
N PRO A 107 -17.04 5.54 -3.84
CA PRO A 107 -16.21 5.10 -4.97
C PRO A 107 -14.91 4.41 -4.58
N VAL A 108 -14.47 4.53 -3.34
CA VAL A 108 -13.26 3.86 -2.82
C VAL A 108 -13.32 2.34 -3.00
N VAL A 109 -14.51 1.75 -3.06
CA VAL A 109 -14.67 0.31 -3.31
C VAL A 109 -13.98 -0.12 -4.62
N PHE A 110 -13.90 0.76 -5.61
CA PHE A 110 -13.26 0.51 -6.90
C PHE A 110 -11.89 1.20 -7.04
N MET A 111 -11.44 1.94 -6.05
CA MET A 111 -10.19 2.69 -6.11
C MET A 111 -9.03 1.84 -5.57
N HIS A 112 -8.49 0.99 -6.43
CA HIS A 112 -7.39 0.09 -6.11
C HIS A 112 -6.30 0.17 -7.17
N SER A 113 -5.83 1.39 -7.47
CA SER A 113 -4.80 1.60 -8.49
C SER A 113 -3.48 0.91 -8.14
N LEU A 114 -3.11 0.85 -6.86
CA LEU A 114 -1.88 0.18 -6.45
C LEU A 114 -1.92 -1.34 -6.73
N PRO A 115 -2.93 -2.11 -6.30
CA PRO A 115 -3.02 -3.52 -6.71
C PRO A 115 -3.09 -3.71 -8.21
N GLY A 116 -3.78 -2.84 -8.93
CA GLY A 116 -3.86 -2.91 -10.39
C GLY A 116 -2.52 -2.70 -11.06
N THR A 117 -1.75 -1.70 -10.65
CA THR A 117 -0.41 -1.45 -11.17
C THR A 117 0.57 -2.54 -10.77
N GLN A 118 0.45 -3.08 -9.55
CA GLN A 118 1.26 -4.21 -9.10
C GLN A 118 1.01 -5.46 -9.97
N MET A 119 -0.24 -5.73 -10.34
CA MET A 119 -0.57 -6.84 -11.23
C MET A 119 0.09 -6.66 -12.60
N VAL A 120 -0.01 -5.47 -13.19
CA VAL A 120 0.60 -5.19 -14.50
C VAL A 120 2.11 -5.41 -14.44
N VAL A 121 2.76 -4.85 -13.44
CA VAL A 121 4.21 -4.98 -13.25
C VAL A 121 4.61 -6.44 -13.05
N ALA A 122 3.87 -7.17 -12.21
CA ALA A 122 4.15 -8.59 -11.95
C ALA A 122 3.96 -9.45 -13.21
N ASP A 123 2.89 -9.20 -13.98
CA ASP A 123 2.61 -9.97 -15.18
C ASP A 123 3.65 -9.74 -16.30
N LEU A 124 4.22 -8.54 -16.39
CA LEU A 124 5.13 -8.16 -17.46
C LEU A 124 6.62 -8.29 -17.09
N THR A 125 6.92 -8.69 -15.86
CA THR A 125 8.29 -8.80 -15.36
C THR A 125 8.63 -10.27 -15.11
N GLU A 126 9.85 -10.68 -15.49
CA GLU A 126 10.36 -12.01 -15.19
C GLU A 126 10.44 -12.23 -13.67
N PRO A 127 10.23 -13.47 -13.18
CA PRO A 127 10.24 -13.74 -11.74
C PRO A 127 11.51 -13.27 -11.02
N GLU A 128 12.67 -13.33 -11.66
CA GLU A 128 13.97 -12.94 -11.09
C GLU A 128 14.06 -11.43 -10.84
N ARG A 129 13.32 -10.62 -11.61
CA ARG A 129 13.33 -9.15 -11.53
C ARG A 129 12.06 -8.57 -10.88
N ARG A 130 11.13 -9.43 -10.49
CA ARG A 130 9.81 -8.98 -10.01
C ARG A 130 9.90 -8.13 -8.74
N ALA A 131 10.74 -8.53 -7.79
CA ALA A 131 10.92 -7.78 -6.55
C ALA A 131 11.45 -6.37 -6.81
N ASP A 132 12.45 -6.21 -7.67
CA ASP A 132 12.97 -4.90 -8.06
C ASP A 132 11.90 -4.05 -8.75
N ALA A 133 11.16 -4.64 -9.68
CA ALA A 133 10.10 -3.96 -10.40
C ALA A 133 8.97 -3.48 -9.47
N LEU A 134 8.57 -4.33 -8.51
CA LEU A 134 7.58 -3.96 -7.50
C LEU A 134 8.12 -2.89 -6.55
N ALA A 135 9.41 -2.90 -6.23
CA ALA A 135 10.05 -1.87 -5.40
C ALA A 135 9.94 -0.48 -6.05
N LYS A 136 10.02 -0.40 -7.37
CA LYS A 136 9.89 0.88 -8.08
C LYS A 136 8.49 1.48 -7.95
N LEU A 137 7.46 0.69 -7.70
CA LEU A 137 6.15 1.23 -7.34
C LEU A 137 6.18 1.96 -5.99
N GLY A 138 6.99 1.48 -5.05
CA GLY A 138 7.23 2.20 -3.79
C GLY A 138 7.96 3.53 -4.00
N LEU A 139 8.87 3.59 -4.98
CA LEU A 139 9.48 4.85 -5.40
C LEU A 139 8.41 5.82 -5.93
N CYS A 140 7.51 5.34 -6.77
CA CYS A 140 6.38 6.13 -7.28
C CYS A 140 5.46 6.60 -6.14
N PHE A 141 5.23 5.75 -5.14
CA PHE A 141 4.46 6.13 -3.95
C PHE A 141 5.11 7.29 -3.20
N GLY A 142 6.43 7.22 -2.97
CA GLY A 142 7.17 8.30 -2.30
C GLY A 142 7.11 9.62 -3.07
N ILE A 143 7.29 9.57 -4.39
CA ILE A 143 7.18 10.75 -5.26
C ILE A 143 5.77 11.34 -5.15
N GLY A 144 4.74 10.52 -5.27
CA GLY A 144 3.36 10.96 -5.19
C GLY A 144 3.00 11.56 -3.84
N MET A 145 3.51 10.98 -2.75
CA MET A 145 3.31 11.50 -1.41
C MET A 145 3.87 12.93 -1.26
N ILE A 146 5.09 13.15 -1.70
CA ILE A 146 5.74 14.47 -1.59
C ILE A 146 5.05 15.48 -2.50
N MET A 147 4.84 15.14 -3.76
CA MET A 147 4.22 16.03 -4.75
C MET A 147 2.77 16.35 -4.40
N GLY A 148 2.01 15.34 -4.00
CA GLY A 148 0.59 15.50 -3.65
C GLY A 148 0.38 16.32 -2.40
N SER A 149 1.17 16.09 -1.36
CA SER A 149 1.09 16.85 -0.12
C SER A 149 1.46 18.32 -0.34
N SER A 150 2.51 18.58 -1.11
CA SER A 150 2.93 19.96 -1.45
C SER A 150 1.89 20.66 -2.31
N LEU A 151 1.39 19.99 -3.34
CA LEU A 151 0.40 20.55 -4.25
C LEU A 151 -0.93 20.79 -3.54
N GLY A 152 -1.39 19.83 -2.73
CA GLY A 152 -2.62 19.95 -1.97
C GLY A 152 -2.58 21.10 -0.96
N GLY A 153 -1.48 21.20 -0.21
CA GLY A 153 -1.28 22.30 0.73
C GLY A 153 -1.27 23.66 0.05
N THR A 154 -0.56 23.79 -1.06
CA THR A 154 -0.46 25.06 -1.80
C THR A 154 -1.81 25.43 -2.43
N LEU A 155 -2.46 24.52 -3.12
CA LEU A 155 -3.73 24.79 -3.81
C LEU A 155 -4.86 25.10 -2.81
N SER A 156 -4.94 24.35 -1.72
CA SER A 156 -5.99 24.57 -0.73
C SER A 156 -5.82 25.90 0.00
N THR A 157 -4.60 26.30 0.27
CA THR A 157 -4.30 27.58 0.93
C THR A 157 -4.61 28.77 0.03
N GLN A 158 -4.25 28.67 -1.27
CA GLN A 158 -4.41 29.80 -2.20
C GLN A 158 -5.79 29.87 -2.82
N TYR A 159 -6.44 28.74 -3.12
CA TYR A 159 -7.66 28.67 -3.90
C TYR A 159 -8.81 27.93 -3.20
N GLY A 160 -8.56 27.30 -2.05
CA GLY A 160 -9.55 26.56 -1.30
C GLY A 160 -9.55 25.06 -1.59
N GLU A 161 -10.17 24.29 -0.69
CA GLU A 161 -10.18 22.82 -0.74
C GLU A 161 -10.97 22.30 -1.94
N HIS A 162 -12.07 22.95 -2.31
CA HIS A 162 -12.88 22.52 -3.44
C HIS A 162 -12.12 22.65 -4.76
N PHE A 163 -11.31 23.69 -4.92
CA PHE A 163 -10.47 23.87 -6.10
C PHE A 163 -9.40 22.78 -6.16
N ALA A 164 -8.74 22.45 -5.05
CA ALA A 164 -7.75 21.39 -5.00
C ALA A 164 -8.37 20.03 -5.39
N ALA A 165 -9.59 19.76 -4.93
CA ALA A 165 -10.33 18.56 -5.31
C ALA A 165 -10.65 18.52 -6.82
N CYS A 166 -11.00 19.67 -7.41
CA CYS A 166 -11.19 19.77 -8.88
C CYS A 166 -9.91 19.44 -9.63
N VAL A 167 -8.76 19.93 -9.17
CA VAL A 167 -7.47 19.63 -9.78
C VAL A 167 -7.18 18.12 -9.72
N ALA A 168 -7.46 17.49 -8.59
CA ALA A 168 -7.31 16.05 -8.44
C ALA A 168 -8.24 15.28 -9.40
N ALA A 169 -9.49 15.72 -9.57
CA ALA A 169 -10.43 15.10 -10.50
C ALA A 169 -9.94 15.18 -11.94
N VAL A 170 -9.45 16.35 -12.37
CA VAL A 170 -8.86 16.53 -13.70
C VAL A 170 -7.62 15.66 -13.87
N GLY A 171 -6.77 15.60 -12.84
CA GLY A 171 -5.57 14.76 -12.84
C GLY A 171 -5.88 13.29 -13.00
N SER A 172 -6.88 12.76 -12.28
CA SER A 172 -7.32 11.37 -12.42
C SER A 172 -7.93 11.10 -13.79
N PHE A 173 -8.60 12.07 -14.38
CA PHE A 173 -9.09 11.96 -15.76
C PHE A 173 -7.93 11.82 -16.74
N VAL A 174 -6.85 12.58 -16.56
CA VAL A 174 -5.63 12.42 -17.37
C VAL A 174 -5.04 11.01 -17.19
N SER A 175 -5.00 10.50 -15.97
CA SER A 175 -4.57 9.11 -15.71
C SER A 175 -5.44 8.12 -16.46
N LEU A 176 -6.76 8.32 -16.49
CA LEU A 176 -7.69 7.47 -17.25
C LEU A 176 -7.36 7.47 -18.74
N LEU A 177 -7.07 8.64 -19.31
CA LEU A 177 -6.67 8.74 -20.73
C LEU A 177 -5.37 7.99 -21.00
N LEU A 178 -4.40 8.07 -20.10
CA LEU A 178 -3.14 7.32 -20.21
C LEU A 178 -3.39 5.80 -20.19
N VAL A 179 -4.28 5.34 -19.32
CA VAL A 179 -4.66 3.92 -19.24
C VAL A 179 -5.28 3.48 -20.57
N LEU A 180 -6.23 4.22 -21.07
CA LEU A 180 -6.94 3.86 -22.31
C LEU A 180 -6.02 3.86 -23.53
N LYS A 181 -5.00 4.73 -23.54
CA LYS A 181 -4.09 4.84 -24.69
C LYS A 181 -2.94 3.82 -24.65
N PHE A 182 -2.35 3.57 -23.47
CA PHE A 182 -1.07 2.86 -23.38
C PHE A 182 -1.16 1.48 -22.74
N ILE A 183 -2.14 1.23 -21.88
CA ILE A 183 -2.24 -0.06 -21.19
C ILE A 183 -2.98 -1.05 -22.07
N PRO A 184 -2.40 -2.24 -22.35
CA PRO A 184 -3.08 -3.25 -23.15
C PRO A 184 -4.26 -3.86 -22.39
N GLN A 185 -5.19 -4.44 -23.12
CA GLN A 185 -6.39 -5.05 -22.55
C GLN A 185 -6.03 -6.16 -21.56
N HIS A 186 -5.06 -7.02 -21.93
CA HIS A 186 -4.58 -8.08 -21.08
C HIS A 186 -3.06 -8.05 -20.98
N THR A 187 -2.54 -8.25 -19.79
CA THR A 187 -1.11 -8.40 -19.52
C THR A 187 -0.73 -9.86 -19.28
N LYS A 188 -1.71 -10.75 -19.20
CA LYS A 188 -1.53 -12.16 -18.95
C LYS A 188 -1.33 -12.95 -20.25
N THR A 189 -0.78 -14.15 -20.13
CA THR A 189 -0.64 -15.07 -21.26
C THR A 189 -2.00 -15.57 -21.73
N GLN A 190 -2.10 -16.01 -22.99
CA GLN A 190 -3.35 -16.54 -23.55
C GLN A 190 -3.86 -17.75 -22.76
N SER A 191 -2.99 -18.62 -22.28
CA SER A 191 -3.38 -19.77 -21.44
C SER A 191 -3.99 -19.32 -20.12
N SER A 192 -3.47 -18.26 -19.50
CA SER A 192 -4.05 -17.70 -18.27
C SER A 192 -5.40 -17.06 -18.53
N GLN A 193 -5.57 -16.37 -19.66
CA GLN A 193 -6.86 -15.78 -20.06
C GLN A 193 -7.89 -16.87 -20.28
N ASP A 194 -7.53 -17.95 -20.96
CA ASP A 194 -8.42 -19.09 -21.20
C ASP A 194 -8.81 -19.80 -19.90
N HIS A 195 -7.87 -19.91 -18.96
CA HIS A 195 -8.14 -20.47 -17.64
C HIS A 195 -9.16 -19.66 -16.86
N ASN A 196 -9.18 -18.33 -17.01
CA ASN A 196 -10.11 -17.42 -16.36
C ASN A 196 -11.45 -17.30 -17.11
N ASN A 197 -11.54 -17.82 -18.31
CA ASN A 197 -12.74 -17.68 -19.13
C ASN A 197 -13.94 -18.39 -18.47
N GLY A 198 -15.06 -17.67 -18.35
CA GLY A 198 -16.27 -18.19 -17.72
C GLY A 198 -16.30 -18.14 -16.20
N ARG A 199 -15.27 -17.62 -15.53
CA ARG A 199 -15.25 -17.49 -14.08
C ARG A 199 -15.93 -16.20 -13.62
N SER A 200 -16.54 -16.26 -12.43
CA SER A 200 -17.26 -15.11 -11.85
C SER A 200 -16.35 -14.33 -10.88
N ILE A 201 -16.49 -13.00 -10.89
CA ILE A 201 -15.81 -12.11 -9.93
C ILE A 201 -16.32 -12.33 -8.49
N PHE A 202 -17.53 -12.83 -8.33
CA PHE A 202 -18.15 -13.06 -7.02
C PHE A 202 -17.89 -14.45 -6.45
N ASN A 203 -17.11 -15.28 -7.13
CA ASN A 203 -16.77 -16.62 -6.63
C ASN A 203 -15.65 -16.55 -5.59
N LEU A 204 -16.02 -16.32 -4.34
CA LEU A 204 -15.08 -16.20 -3.22
C LEU A 204 -14.41 -17.54 -2.86
N GLY A 205 -14.92 -18.67 -3.32
CA GLY A 205 -14.27 -19.98 -3.19
C GLY A 205 -12.89 -20.03 -3.85
N ASN A 206 -12.64 -19.15 -4.81
CA ASN A 206 -11.36 -19.01 -5.47
C ASN A 206 -10.25 -18.53 -4.53
N ILE A 207 -10.58 -17.69 -3.56
CA ILE A 207 -9.64 -17.21 -2.54
C ILE A 207 -9.17 -18.38 -1.68
N ALA A 208 -10.10 -19.22 -1.23
CA ALA A 208 -9.77 -20.42 -0.47
C ALA A 208 -8.87 -21.36 -1.27
N ARG A 209 -9.13 -21.50 -2.58
CA ARG A 209 -8.27 -22.28 -3.48
C ARG A 209 -6.84 -21.72 -3.55
N LEU A 210 -6.69 -20.40 -3.62
CA LEU A 210 -5.36 -19.77 -3.67
C LEU A 210 -4.56 -20.04 -2.40
N MET A 211 -5.21 -20.06 -1.23
CA MET A 211 -4.53 -20.34 0.04
C MET A 211 -4.00 -21.76 0.14
N LYS A 212 -4.48 -22.68 -0.71
CA LYS A 212 -4.00 -24.06 -0.75
C LYS A 212 -2.74 -24.26 -1.59
N PHE A 213 -2.32 -23.29 -2.39
CA PHE A 213 -1.06 -23.39 -3.12
C PHE A 213 0.12 -23.46 -2.15
N PRO A 214 1.19 -24.23 -2.50
CA PRO A 214 2.34 -24.37 -1.61
C PRO A 214 2.97 -23.03 -1.24
N GLY A 215 3.14 -22.80 0.06
CA GLY A 215 3.78 -21.59 0.58
C GLY A 215 2.90 -20.35 0.70
N VAL A 216 1.72 -20.32 0.08
CA VAL A 216 0.86 -19.12 0.10
C VAL A 216 0.35 -18.83 1.52
N MET A 217 -0.22 -19.84 2.19
CA MET A 217 -0.74 -19.66 3.56
C MET A 217 0.36 -19.24 4.52
N LYS A 218 1.55 -19.85 4.41
CA LYS A 218 2.70 -19.52 5.26
C LYS A 218 3.12 -18.06 5.09
N ILE A 219 3.36 -17.62 3.85
CA ILE A 219 3.84 -16.27 3.59
C ILE A 219 2.75 -15.22 3.89
N PHE A 220 1.50 -15.52 3.53
CA PHE A 220 0.40 -14.62 3.83
C PHE A 220 0.20 -14.44 5.34
N SER A 221 0.31 -15.52 6.11
CA SER A 221 0.25 -15.46 7.58
C SER A 221 1.41 -14.67 8.17
N VAL A 222 2.63 -14.85 7.65
CA VAL A 222 3.79 -14.05 8.04
C VAL A 222 3.56 -12.57 7.75
N LYS A 223 3.03 -12.26 6.56
CA LYS A 223 2.73 -10.88 6.17
C LYS A 223 1.73 -10.23 7.13
N LEU A 224 0.68 -10.95 7.49
CA LEU A 224 -0.34 -10.45 8.41
C LEU A 224 0.22 -10.26 9.82
N VAL A 225 0.83 -11.30 10.38
CA VAL A 225 1.29 -11.31 11.79
C VAL A 225 2.44 -10.34 11.99
N SER A 226 3.46 -10.38 11.15
CA SER A 226 4.63 -9.50 11.26
C SER A 226 4.30 -8.06 10.89
N GLY A 227 3.37 -7.85 9.97
CA GLY A 227 2.95 -6.50 9.54
C GLY A 227 2.01 -5.80 10.52
N LEU A 228 1.33 -6.53 11.42
CA LEU A 228 0.34 -5.95 12.32
C LEU A 228 0.94 -4.90 13.27
N PRO A 229 2.04 -5.16 14.00
CA PRO A 229 2.63 -4.14 14.87
C PRO A 229 3.09 -2.89 14.12
N SER A 230 3.73 -3.06 12.97
CA SER A 230 4.18 -1.94 12.14
C SER A 230 3.00 -1.13 11.61
N GLY A 231 1.94 -1.80 11.19
CA GLY A 231 0.72 -1.16 10.70
C GLY A 231 0.02 -0.35 11.79
N ILE A 232 -0.06 -0.88 12.99
CA ILE A 232 -0.63 -0.17 14.14
C ILE A 232 0.21 1.08 14.46
N PHE A 233 1.53 0.96 14.48
CA PHE A 233 2.41 2.09 14.71
C PHE A 233 2.21 3.19 13.65
N GLN A 234 2.10 2.82 12.37
CA GLN A 234 1.87 3.78 11.28
C GLN A 234 0.54 4.50 11.42
N VAL A 235 -0.52 3.79 11.79
CA VAL A 235 -1.84 4.39 12.00
C VAL A 235 -1.82 5.36 13.17
N MET A 236 -1.07 5.03 14.24
CA MET A 236 -0.97 5.86 15.44
C MET A 236 0.09 6.96 15.32
N PHE A 237 0.85 7.00 14.22
CA PHE A 237 2.00 7.89 14.08
C PHE A 237 1.63 9.37 14.26
N SER A 238 0.51 9.82 13.72
CA SER A 238 0.06 11.21 13.87
C SER A 238 -0.12 11.61 15.34
N ILE A 239 -0.71 10.73 16.14
CA ILE A 239 -0.92 10.92 17.57
C ILE A 239 0.42 10.91 18.30
N ILE A 240 1.31 9.98 17.95
CA ILE A 240 2.65 9.89 18.55
C ILE A 240 3.45 11.16 18.24
N ALA A 241 3.43 11.63 17.01
CA ALA A 241 4.13 12.85 16.60
C ALA A 241 3.63 14.06 17.39
N MET A 242 2.33 14.18 17.56
CA MET A 242 1.71 15.33 18.22
C MET A 242 1.87 15.27 19.74
N ASN A 243 1.59 14.15 20.37
CA ASN A 243 1.48 14.03 21.82
C ASN A 243 2.75 13.52 22.50
N PHE A 244 3.53 12.66 21.85
CA PHE A 244 4.77 12.13 22.40
C PHE A 244 5.98 12.95 22.02
N PHE A 245 6.12 13.32 20.74
CA PHE A 245 7.23 14.15 20.25
C PHE A 245 6.95 15.64 20.32
N HIS A 246 5.70 16.04 20.61
CA HIS A 246 5.27 17.45 20.70
C HIS A 246 5.58 18.26 19.44
N LEU A 247 5.39 17.63 18.26
CA LEU A 247 5.65 18.28 16.99
C LEU A 247 4.47 19.15 16.54
N GLU A 248 4.79 20.35 16.08
CA GLU A 248 3.84 21.21 15.36
C GLU A 248 3.59 20.65 13.97
N ALA A 249 2.50 21.09 13.33
CA ALA A 249 2.11 20.62 12.01
C ALA A 249 3.22 20.76 10.96
N ALA A 250 3.95 21.87 10.96
CA ALA A 250 5.07 22.11 10.03
C ALA A 250 6.21 21.12 10.24
N HIS A 251 6.59 20.86 11.48
CA HIS A 251 7.66 19.91 11.81
C HIS A 251 7.26 18.48 11.51
N ASN A 252 5.98 18.13 11.75
CA ASN A 252 5.47 16.83 11.35
C ASN A 252 5.52 16.64 9.83
N GLY A 253 5.23 17.68 9.06
CA GLY A 253 5.37 17.68 7.61
C GLY A 253 6.80 17.41 7.16
N TYR A 254 7.78 18.06 7.79
CA TYR A 254 9.20 17.82 7.50
C TYR A 254 9.62 16.39 7.84
N LEU A 255 9.14 15.84 8.95
CA LEU A 255 9.41 14.45 9.34
C LEU A 255 8.84 13.47 8.33
N MET A 256 7.62 13.69 7.87
CA MET A 256 6.98 12.86 6.85
C MET A 256 7.74 12.94 5.52
N ALA A 257 8.21 14.13 5.13
CA ALA A 257 9.04 14.30 3.93
C ALA A 257 10.36 13.53 4.05
N TYR A 258 10.99 13.57 5.22
CA TYR A 258 12.21 12.81 5.50
C TYR A 258 11.98 11.30 5.36
N ILE A 259 10.88 10.78 5.94
CA ILE A 259 10.51 9.38 5.82
C ILE A 259 10.28 9.01 4.35
N GLY A 260 9.59 9.86 3.60
CA GLY A 260 9.36 9.65 2.16
C GLY A 260 10.65 9.59 1.35
N VAL A 261 11.61 10.48 1.62
CA VAL A 261 12.91 10.47 0.94
C VAL A 261 13.68 9.19 1.25
N VAL A 262 13.72 8.77 2.52
CA VAL A 262 14.37 7.52 2.92
C VAL A 262 13.72 6.32 2.21
N GLN A 263 12.40 6.27 2.15
CA GLN A 263 11.67 5.22 1.44
C GLN A 263 12.01 5.19 -0.04
N MET A 264 12.03 6.35 -0.70
CA MET A 264 12.36 6.46 -2.12
C MET A 264 13.77 5.94 -2.41
N PHE A 265 14.73 6.31 -1.59
CA PHE A 265 16.11 5.85 -1.74
C PHE A 265 16.21 4.33 -1.58
N ILE A 266 15.57 3.78 -0.56
CA ILE A 266 15.61 2.33 -0.29
C ILE A 266 14.94 1.56 -1.43
N GLN A 267 13.74 1.94 -1.81
CA GLN A 267 12.98 1.20 -2.83
C GLN A 267 13.51 1.43 -4.25
N GLY A 268 14.08 2.60 -4.52
CA GLY A 268 14.61 2.91 -5.83
C GLY A 268 16.04 2.41 -6.08
N ALA A 269 16.88 2.31 -5.06
CA ALA A 269 18.30 2.02 -5.23
C ALA A 269 18.81 0.81 -4.45
N VAL A 270 18.25 0.51 -3.26
CA VAL A 270 18.81 -0.53 -2.38
C VAL A 270 18.21 -1.90 -2.68
N ILE A 271 16.90 -2.02 -2.85
CA ILE A 271 16.23 -3.32 -3.00
C ILE A 271 16.69 -4.04 -4.27
N GLY A 272 16.85 -3.33 -5.38
CA GLY A 272 17.33 -3.93 -6.63
C GLY A 272 18.68 -4.60 -6.48
N ARG A 273 19.60 -3.97 -5.76
CA ARG A 273 20.93 -4.53 -5.49
C ARG A 273 20.88 -5.73 -4.57
N LEU A 274 20.02 -5.68 -3.56
CA LEU A 274 19.86 -6.79 -2.62
C LEU A 274 19.26 -8.02 -3.30
N THR A 275 18.23 -7.83 -4.12
CA THR A 275 17.55 -8.93 -4.82
C THR A 275 18.43 -9.57 -5.90
N SER A 276 19.42 -8.85 -6.44
CA SER A 276 20.36 -9.39 -7.39
C SER A 276 21.43 -10.29 -6.74
N ARG A 277 21.69 -10.13 -5.45
CA ARG A 277 22.75 -10.85 -4.72
C ARG A 277 22.26 -11.92 -3.78
N TYR A 278 21.08 -11.72 -3.19
CA TYR A 278 20.56 -12.59 -2.12
C TYR A 278 19.21 -13.16 -2.52
N SER A 279 18.90 -14.35 -2.02
CA SER A 279 17.61 -14.99 -2.23
C SER A 279 16.50 -14.27 -1.47
N GLU A 280 15.27 -14.40 -1.95
CA GLU A 280 14.11 -13.80 -1.28
C GLU A 280 13.90 -14.35 0.14
N LYS A 281 14.16 -15.65 0.34
CA LYS A 281 14.08 -16.27 1.68
C LYS A 281 15.06 -15.64 2.65
N SER A 282 16.30 -15.39 2.21
CA SER A 282 17.31 -14.70 3.03
C SER A 282 16.93 -13.26 3.34
N LEU A 283 16.39 -12.55 2.35
CA LEU A 283 15.96 -11.17 2.53
C LEU A 283 14.74 -11.06 3.45
N LEU A 284 13.84 -12.03 3.41
CA LEU A 284 12.70 -12.09 4.33
C LEU A 284 13.17 -12.26 5.78
N LEU A 285 14.12 -13.17 6.01
CA LEU A 285 14.71 -13.37 7.35
C LEU A 285 15.39 -12.09 7.83
N LEU A 286 16.17 -11.43 6.97
CA LEU A 286 16.82 -10.16 7.31
C LEU A 286 15.79 -9.09 7.68
N ALA A 287 14.75 -8.94 6.88
CA ALA A 287 13.72 -7.94 7.12
C ALA A 287 13.00 -8.16 8.45
N VAL A 288 12.66 -9.40 8.78
CA VAL A 288 11.99 -9.75 10.04
C VAL A 288 12.92 -9.54 11.22
N ALA A 289 14.20 -9.93 11.10
CA ALA A 289 15.21 -9.69 12.14
C ALA A 289 15.39 -8.20 12.41
N MET A 290 15.49 -7.40 11.36
CA MET A 290 15.61 -5.95 11.50
C MET A 290 14.35 -5.31 12.08
N ALA A 291 13.17 -5.80 11.72
CA ALA A 291 11.90 -5.33 12.28
C ALA A 291 11.85 -5.58 13.79
N SER A 292 12.34 -6.72 14.23
CA SER A 292 12.46 -7.04 15.67
C SER A 292 13.41 -6.07 16.38
N PHE A 293 14.59 -5.83 15.81
CA PHE A 293 15.56 -4.89 16.36
C PHE A 293 15.00 -3.45 16.37
N VAL A 294 14.33 -3.03 15.30
CA VAL A 294 13.67 -1.72 15.22
C VAL A 294 12.61 -1.57 16.31
N GLY A 295 11.84 -2.62 16.57
CA GLY A 295 10.85 -2.63 17.67
C GLY A 295 11.52 -2.36 19.02
N LEU A 296 12.64 -3.00 19.27
CA LEU A 296 13.40 -2.80 20.51
C LEU A 296 13.92 -1.36 20.61
N THR A 297 14.45 -0.79 19.54
CA THR A 297 14.92 0.60 19.54
C THR A 297 13.76 1.60 19.70
N GLN A 298 12.61 1.32 19.10
CA GLN A 298 11.41 2.14 19.29
C GLN A 298 10.92 2.14 20.73
N ALA A 299 11.05 1.02 21.44
CA ALA A 299 10.64 0.91 22.84
C ALA A 299 11.45 1.85 23.74
N PHE A 300 12.70 2.12 23.39
CA PHE A 300 13.61 2.96 24.19
C PHE A 300 13.79 4.37 23.64
N MET A 301 13.16 4.72 22.52
CA MET A 301 13.28 6.07 21.96
C MET A 301 12.55 7.08 22.84
N ALA A 302 13.13 8.28 22.99
CA ALA A 302 12.58 9.35 23.80
C ALA A 302 12.47 10.67 23.05
N SER A 303 13.17 10.84 21.92
CA SER A 303 13.23 12.11 21.18
C SER A 303 13.01 11.91 19.69
N VAL A 304 12.65 13.00 19.01
CA VAL A 304 12.49 13.04 17.55
C VAL A 304 13.80 12.69 16.85
N LEU A 305 14.92 13.18 17.35
CA LEU A 305 16.23 12.90 16.77
C LEU A 305 16.57 11.42 16.78
N GLN A 306 16.28 10.74 17.90
CA GLN A 306 16.42 9.28 18.00
C GLN A 306 15.50 8.58 17.02
N PHE A 307 14.26 9.04 16.88
CA PHE A 307 13.32 8.50 15.89
C PHE A 307 13.83 8.67 14.46
N CYS A 308 14.40 9.81 14.12
CA CYS A 308 14.97 10.04 12.78
C CYS A 308 16.09 9.06 12.46
N ILE A 309 16.88 8.66 13.45
CA ILE A 309 17.93 7.64 13.29
C ILE A 309 17.27 6.26 13.09
N VAL A 310 16.25 5.94 13.89
CA VAL A 310 15.51 4.67 13.82
C VAL A 310 14.76 4.51 12.49
N VAL A 311 14.34 5.61 11.88
CA VAL A 311 13.61 5.61 10.60
C VAL A 311 14.38 4.86 9.50
N ILE A 312 15.69 4.97 9.45
CA ILE A 312 16.50 4.33 8.40
C ILE A 312 16.35 2.80 8.44
N PRO A 313 16.66 2.10 9.55
CA PRO A 313 16.42 0.66 9.60
C PRO A 313 14.94 0.28 9.58
N MET A 314 14.06 1.14 10.10
CA MET A 314 12.62 0.91 10.08
C MET A 314 12.10 0.87 8.64
N MET A 315 12.41 1.86 7.84
CA MET A 315 11.98 1.91 6.44
C MET A 315 12.65 0.83 5.60
N PHE A 316 13.89 0.49 5.89
CA PHE A 316 14.56 -0.64 5.24
C PHE A 316 13.82 -1.95 5.50
N SER A 317 13.56 -2.27 6.76
CA SER A 317 12.89 -3.53 7.13
C SER A 317 11.48 -3.59 6.56
N LEU A 318 10.73 -2.50 6.65
CA LEU A 318 9.35 -2.43 6.17
C LEU A 318 9.28 -2.56 4.65
N SER A 319 10.13 -1.85 3.92
CA SER A 319 10.16 -1.87 2.46
C SER A 319 10.59 -3.24 1.93
N VAL A 320 11.65 -3.81 2.47
CA VAL A 320 12.12 -5.15 2.08
C VAL A 320 11.06 -6.20 2.40
N PHE A 321 10.47 -6.14 3.58
CA PHE A 321 9.43 -7.08 3.98
C PHE A 321 8.23 -7.05 3.02
N ASN A 322 7.70 -5.88 2.74
CA ASN A 322 6.52 -5.74 1.88
C ASN A 322 6.82 -6.19 0.44
N VAL A 323 7.92 -5.73 -0.13
CA VAL A 323 8.29 -6.07 -1.51
C VAL A 323 8.56 -7.56 -1.67
N ILE A 324 9.32 -8.15 -0.75
CA ILE A 324 9.68 -9.57 -0.83
C ILE A 324 8.46 -10.46 -0.61
N THR A 325 7.60 -10.16 0.37
CA THR A 325 6.38 -10.95 0.58
C THR A 325 5.42 -10.84 -0.60
N ASP A 326 5.25 -9.66 -1.18
CA ASP A 326 4.42 -9.48 -2.38
C ASP A 326 5.00 -10.27 -3.56
N SER A 327 6.31 -10.21 -3.77
CA SER A 327 6.99 -10.97 -4.83
C SER A 327 6.82 -12.48 -4.63
N MET A 328 7.05 -12.98 -3.43
CA MET A 328 6.90 -14.41 -3.11
C MET A 328 5.46 -14.89 -3.32
N LEU A 329 4.48 -14.11 -2.91
CA LEU A 329 3.07 -14.47 -3.06
C LEU A 329 2.65 -14.51 -4.54
N THR A 330 3.10 -13.55 -5.35
CA THR A 330 2.77 -13.57 -6.78
C THR A 330 3.45 -14.71 -7.52
N LYS A 331 4.64 -15.13 -7.08
CA LYS A 331 5.33 -16.31 -7.65
C LYS A 331 4.70 -17.63 -7.25
N SER A 332 3.98 -17.65 -6.12
CA SER A 332 3.40 -18.88 -5.57
C SER A 332 2.02 -19.20 -6.16
N VAL A 333 1.43 -18.30 -6.92
CA VAL A 333 0.13 -18.49 -7.57
C VAL A 333 0.29 -18.43 -9.08
N PRO A 334 -0.63 -19.06 -9.86
CA PRO A 334 -0.61 -18.93 -11.31
C PRO A 334 -0.76 -17.47 -11.75
N SER A 335 -0.23 -17.13 -12.92
CA SER A 335 -0.36 -15.77 -13.46
C SER A 335 -1.81 -15.35 -13.69
N SER A 336 -2.73 -16.33 -13.83
CA SER A 336 -4.16 -16.07 -13.91
C SER A 336 -4.76 -15.45 -12.62
N ASP A 337 -4.06 -15.53 -11.50
CA ASP A 337 -4.54 -15.12 -10.18
C ASP A 337 -3.69 -14.02 -9.53
N THR A 338 -2.75 -13.40 -10.26
CA THR A 338 -1.87 -12.36 -9.70
C THR A 338 -2.64 -11.14 -9.20
N GLY A 339 -3.66 -10.70 -9.93
CA GLY A 339 -4.51 -9.58 -9.52
C GLY A 339 -5.28 -9.88 -8.25
N THR A 340 -5.84 -11.07 -8.14
CA THR A 340 -6.54 -11.52 -6.92
C THR A 340 -5.59 -11.52 -5.73
N MET A 341 -4.37 -12.03 -5.91
CA MET A 341 -3.37 -12.05 -4.84
C MET A 341 -2.96 -10.64 -4.42
N MET A 342 -2.75 -9.73 -5.37
CA MET A 342 -2.44 -8.33 -5.04
C MET A 342 -3.59 -7.64 -4.32
N GLY A 343 -4.83 -7.92 -4.71
CA GLY A 343 -6.02 -7.43 -4.00
C GLY A 343 -6.09 -7.94 -2.55
N LEU A 344 -5.75 -9.21 -2.32
CA LEU A 344 -5.66 -9.77 -0.97
C LEU A 344 -4.57 -9.11 -0.13
N CYS A 345 -3.41 -8.84 -0.71
CA CYS A 345 -2.33 -8.11 -0.04
C CYS A 345 -2.77 -6.69 0.34
N ALA A 346 -3.49 -6.01 -0.55
CA ALA A 346 -4.06 -4.68 -0.26
C ALA A 346 -5.09 -4.75 0.89
N SER A 347 -5.85 -5.85 0.99
CA SER A 347 -6.79 -6.05 2.09
C SER A 347 -6.11 -6.14 3.45
N VAL A 348 -4.89 -6.67 3.52
CA VAL A 348 -4.10 -6.68 4.76
C VAL A 348 -3.88 -5.24 5.24
N GLN A 349 -3.48 -4.34 4.35
CA GLN A 349 -3.27 -2.93 4.68
C GLN A 349 -4.58 -2.25 5.13
N SER A 350 -5.68 -2.54 4.46
CA SER A 350 -7.00 -2.00 4.81
C SER A 350 -7.49 -2.51 6.17
N PHE A 351 -7.21 -3.77 6.48
CA PHE A 351 -7.50 -4.36 7.79
C PHE A 351 -6.74 -3.62 8.90
N MET A 352 -5.46 -3.32 8.68
CA MET A 352 -4.66 -2.54 9.63
C MET A 352 -5.27 -1.16 9.89
N ARG A 353 -5.71 -0.48 8.83
CA ARG A 353 -6.35 0.83 8.95
C ARG A 353 -7.70 0.79 9.66
N THR A 354 -8.40 -0.34 9.59
CA THR A 354 -9.69 -0.53 10.25
C THR A 354 -9.52 -0.81 11.74
N VAL A 355 -8.63 -1.73 12.12
CA VAL A 355 -8.46 -2.16 13.53
C VAL A 355 -7.37 -1.37 14.26
N GLY A 356 -6.44 -0.76 13.53
CA GLY A 356 -5.28 -0.06 14.09
C GLY A 356 -5.64 1.04 15.09
N PRO A 357 -6.57 1.95 14.78
CA PRO A 357 -6.94 3.02 15.71
C PRO A 357 -7.47 2.51 17.05
N THR A 358 -8.28 1.45 17.05
CA THR A 358 -8.85 0.87 18.27
C THR A 358 -7.76 0.21 19.12
N ILE A 359 -6.96 -0.67 18.52
CA ILE A 359 -5.89 -1.39 19.21
C ILE A 359 -4.80 -0.40 19.63
N GLY A 360 -4.40 0.48 18.71
CA GLY A 360 -3.36 1.46 18.97
C GLY A 360 -3.74 2.48 20.03
N GLY A 361 -4.98 2.95 20.01
CA GLY A 361 -5.51 3.86 21.02
C GLY A 361 -5.51 3.24 22.42
N PHE A 362 -5.93 1.98 22.51
CA PHE A 362 -5.90 1.23 23.77
C PHE A 362 -4.47 1.08 24.29
N LEU A 363 -3.52 0.69 23.44
CA LEU A 363 -2.13 0.53 23.83
C LEU A 363 -1.49 1.86 24.24
N TYR A 364 -1.78 2.93 23.50
CA TYR A 364 -1.21 4.23 23.77
C TYR A 364 -1.70 4.78 25.12
N GLU A 365 -3.00 4.70 25.39
CA GLU A 365 -3.59 5.23 26.61
C GLU A 365 -3.18 4.46 27.85
N ASN A 366 -3.07 3.13 27.75
CA ASN A 366 -2.85 2.28 28.93
C ASN A 366 -1.37 1.95 29.16
N TYR A 367 -0.55 1.85 28.09
CA TYR A 367 0.84 1.40 28.16
C TYR A 367 1.85 2.36 27.56
N GLY A 368 1.39 3.35 26.79
CA GLY A 368 2.26 4.34 26.17
C GLY A 368 3.02 3.85 24.94
N VAL A 369 3.88 4.73 24.38
CA VAL A 369 4.64 4.46 23.16
C VAL A 369 5.56 3.25 23.25
N PRO A 370 6.27 2.98 24.39
CA PRO A 370 7.14 1.80 24.47
C PRO A 370 6.44 0.47 24.18
N SER A 371 5.14 0.36 24.42
CA SER A 371 4.39 -0.88 24.18
C SER A 371 4.38 -1.27 22.70
N PHE A 372 4.32 -0.30 21.79
CA PHE A 372 4.38 -0.58 20.35
C PHE A 372 5.70 -1.24 19.96
N GLY A 373 6.81 -0.73 20.49
CA GLY A 373 8.13 -1.26 20.23
C GLY A 373 8.34 -2.66 20.81
N PHE A 374 7.91 -2.91 22.05
CA PHE A 374 8.03 -4.23 22.67
C PHE A 374 7.18 -5.27 21.96
N ILE A 375 5.96 -4.94 21.56
CA ILE A 375 5.10 -5.87 20.81
C ILE A 375 5.74 -6.19 19.46
N GLN A 376 6.24 -5.20 18.74
CA GLN A 376 6.93 -5.39 17.47
C GLN A 376 8.15 -6.29 17.64
N PHE A 377 8.96 -6.05 18.67
CA PHE A 377 10.11 -6.89 18.98
C PHE A 377 9.71 -8.34 19.21
N MET A 378 8.73 -8.59 20.08
CA MET A 378 8.32 -9.93 20.45
C MET A 378 7.70 -10.70 19.29
N VAL A 379 6.80 -10.06 18.55
CA VAL A 379 6.13 -10.67 17.40
C VAL A 379 7.12 -11.01 16.30
N ASN A 380 8.01 -10.09 15.96
CA ASN A 380 8.97 -10.33 14.88
C ASN A 380 10.07 -11.30 15.29
N ALA A 381 10.47 -11.33 16.55
CA ALA A 381 11.38 -12.35 17.07
C ALA A 381 10.77 -13.75 16.95
N ALA A 382 9.49 -13.89 17.27
CA ALA A 382 8.76 -15.16 17.14
C ALA A 382 8.65 -15.57 15.66
N VAL A 383 8.31 -14.65 14.77
CA VAL A 383 8.23 -14.91 13.32
C VAL A 383 9.59 -15.28 12.76
N PHE A 384 10.64 -14.58 13.17
CA PHE A 384 12.02 -14.91 12.76
C PHE A 384 12.39 -16.33 13.16
N THR A 385 12.12 -16.71 14.40
CA THR A 385 12.40 -18.05 14.90
C THR A 385 11.65 -19.10 14.09
N PHE A 386 10.38 -18.87 13.83
CA PHE A 386 9.56 -19.77 13.01
C PHE A 386 10.15 -19.95 11.60
N LEU A 387 10.50 -18.86 10.93
CA LEU A 387 11.05 -18.90 9.58
C LEU A 387 12.45 -19.53 9.55
N PHE A 388 13.29 -19.22 10.52
CA PHE A 388 14.65 -19.75 10.62
C PHE A 388 14.66 -21.26 10.85
N LEU A 389 13.84 -21.74 11.77
CA LEU A 389 13.71 -23.18 12.05
C LEU A 389 13.14 -23.94 10.85
N GLY A 390 12.15 -23.35 10.16
CA GLY A 390 11.59 -23.92 8.94
C GLY A 390 12.64 -24.04 7.82
N ARG A 391 13.48 -23.03 7.66
CA ARG A 391 14.57 -23.05 6.66
C ARG A 391 15.62 -24.14 7.00
N ARG A 392 16.02 -24.27 8.26
CA ARG A 392 16.96 -25.32 8.69
C ARG A 392 16.38 -26.72 8.45
N ALA A 393 15.08 -26.91 8.72
CA ALA A 393 14.43 -28.19 8.47
C ALA A 393 14.41 -28.55 6.99
N GLU A 394 14.23 -27.58 6.09
CA GLU A 394 14.30 -27.77 4.65
C GLU A 394 15.73 -28.16 4.21
N GLU A 395 16.76 -27.48 4.71
CA GLU A 395 18.16 -27.77 4.40
C GLU A 395 18.59 -29.17 4.84
N HIS A 396 18.00 -29.72 5.91
CA HIS A 396 18.30 -31.08 6.38
C HIS A 396 17.55 -32.16 5.61
N ARG A 397 16.54 -31.83 4.81
CA ARG A 397 15.82 -32.80 3.97
C ARG A 397 16.45 -32.98 2.59
N ASP A 398 17.23 -32.01 2.13
CA ASP A 398 17.97 -32.04 0.86
C ASP A 398 19.38 -32.63 1.07
#